data_000e25778c95054e1d623886c7801fa5
#
_entry.id   000e25778c95054e1d623886c7801fa5
#
_cell.length_a   1.000
_cell.length_b   1.000
_cell.length_c   1.000
_cell.angle_alpha   90.00
_cell.angle_beta   90.00
_cell.angle_gamma   90.00
#
_symmetry.space_group_name_H-M   'P 1'
#
loop_
_entity.id
_entity.type
_entity.pdbx_description
1 polymer ?
#
loop_
_entity_poly.entity_id
_entity_poly.type
_entity_poly.pdbx_seq_one_letter_code
_entity_poly.pdbx_strand_id
1 'polypeptide(L)'
;MNPKPSSLDFYAFLKRYSFRIEGSFIKKVYQSGTSDFVLQLYGSETGKNYLMISLSKGIIFYDGERPDEATPLSMLLRKILSERRIIKVEQINFDRVVKLTLHTGQEIILEMFRDGNLIVTNEGKIEFATEQREWKNRKILKGEKYVPPSLVDPLLMGETEIRSVLESSKASAVQTLATRMNLGGDIAEELLYRINIDKALPSREISGESKRIRDEFSSILAEAELGKGYFFEKQNLLSPIEMKHLQILPTTIYGDLNEGMVDFIKNHFPKESDEDHLSRRLESMKKSIEEFKIKRSRYTEAGKAIMADVSRIDGIIRQMSRSFSSSGKIDKGQIYSGFRVKSFDPAKRIVTVEASGQEFELNLDRTAGQNASDYFDRSKEFKSKIEGAMKAIEDTDRAVMKQAQPVKKARRREWFETYHWFVSSEGFLVIAGRDAKSNEKIVKRHLKDHDIYVHAEVYGAPSTVIKVEGENQPGDSTLREACNFSVAFSRAWSAGLSSGTAYWVLPSQVSKTPESGEFVTTGSWIVRGKRNYYFDLPMDLYISMYESRGTMIPMIHPTFPEGKNGDRNVHIVPGDMKRQQVAGEIAKRLGIEKEEIEGILPPGGSRVVD
;
A
#
# COMPACT_ATOMS: atom_id res chain seq x y z
N MET A 1 9.78 19.60 -11.56
CA MET A 1 9.97 18.70 -10.39
C MET A 1 8.60 18.37 -9.84
N ASN A 2 8.35 17.12 -9.42
CA ASN A 2 7.10 16.83 -8.74
C ASN A 2 7.12 17.54 -7.38
N PRO A 3 6.10 18.32 -7.05
CA PRO A 3 6.01 18.99 -5.76
C PRO A 3 6.00 17.94 -4.64
N LYS A 4 6.86 18.12 -3.65
CA LYS A 4 6.91 17.23 -2.48
C LYS A 4 6.75 18.08 -1.23
N PRO A 5 5.99 17.60 -0.23
CA PRO A 5 5.91 18.30 1.04
C PRO A 5 7.30 18.52 1.65
N SER A 6 7.53 19.68 2.19
CA SER A 6 8.74 20.03 2.94
C SER A 6 8.63 19.60 4.40
N SER A 7 9.74 19.64 5.15
CA SER A 7 9.71 19.43 6.59
C SER A 7 8.82 20.43 7.32
N LEU A 8 8.74 21.66 6.80
CA LEU A 8 7.91 22.72 7.38
C LEU A 8 6.41 22.46 7.23
N ASP A 9 5.98 21.80 6.13
CA ASP A 9 4.58 21.40 5.94
C ASP A 9 4.12 20.44 7.04
N PHE A 10 4.97 19.43 7.36
CA PHE A 10 4.68 18.49 8.44
C PHE A 10 4.70 19.16 9.80
N TYR A 11 5.65 20.08 10.05
CA TYR A 11 5.69 20.86 11.27
C TYR A 11 4.40 21.66 11.46
N ALA A 12 4.01 22.45 10.47
CA ALA A 12 2.81 23.28 10.51
C ALA A 12 1.54 22.44 10.68
N PHE A 13 1.42 21.32 9.92
CA PHE A 13 0.29 20.41 10.04
C PHE A 13 0.18 19.81 11.44
N LEU A 14 1.26 19.31 12.00
CA LEU A 14 1.22 18.69 13.32
C LEU A 14 0.96 19.71 14.43
N LYS A 15 1.55 20.89 14.36
CA LYS A 15 1.27 21.98 15.31
C LYS A 15 -0.22 22.35 15.34
N ARG A 16 -0.85 22.38 14.17
CA ARG A 16 -2.26 22.77 14.03
C ARG A 16 -3.24 21.65 14.35
N TYR A 17 -2.90 20.39 14.04
CA TYR A 17 -3.89 19.31 13.98
C TYR A 17 -3.56 18.09 14.84
N SER A 18 -2.45 18.05 15.59
CA SER A 18 -2.10 16.90 16.44
C SER A 18 -3.21 16.54 17.43
N PHE A 19 -3.92 17.54 17.98
CA PHE A 19 -5.03 17.35 18.90
C PHE A 19 -6.21 16.53 18.32
N ARG A 20 -6.37 16.53 17.00
CA ARG A 20 -7.39 15.70 16.32
C ARG A 20 -6.95 14.24 16.12
N ILE A 21 -5.67 13.97 16.27
CA ILE A 21 -5.06 12.64 16.09
C ILE A 21 -4.83 12.00 17.45
N GLU A 22 -4.24 12.74 18.38
CA GLU A 22 -3.95 12.27 19.73
C GLU A 22 -5.24 11.95 20.51
N GLY A 23 -5.22 10.89 21.26
CA GLY A 23 -6.40 10.40 21.98
C GLY A 23 -7.36 9.56 21.12
N SER A 24 -7.23 9.58 19.80
CA SER A 24 -8.11 8.85 18.88
C SER A 24 -7.75 7.36 18.78
N PHE A 25 -8.77 6.51 18.59
CA PHE A 25 -8.63 5.10 18.27
C PHE A 25 -8.58 4.90 16.75
N ILE A 26 -7.68 4.05 16.28
CA ILE A 26 -7.64 3.60 14.88
C ILE A 26 -8.73 2.52 14.71
N LYS A 27 -9.82 2.83 14.01
CA LYS A 27 -10.94 1.90 13.81
C LYS A 27 -10.77 1.04 12.57
N LYS A 28 -10.26 1.63 11.47
CA LYS A 28 -10.00 0.93 10.20
C LYS A 28 -8.83 1.55 9.48
N VAL A 29 -8.17 0.72 8.67
CA VAL A 29 -7.15 1.13 7.72
C VAL A 29 -7.63 0.77 6.31
N TYR A 30 -7.59 1.72 5.41
CA TYR A 30 -7.84 1.55 3.98
C TYR A 30 -6.55 1.84 3.23
N GLN A 31 -6.41 1.25 2.06
CA GLN A 31 -5.27 1.51 1.17
C GLN A 31 -5.78 1.80 -0.24
N SER A 32 -5.22 2.83 -0.86
CA SER A 32 -5.45 3.17 -2.27
C SER A 32 -4.10 3.19 -2.97
N GLY A 33 -3.96 2.44 -4.05
CA GLY A 33 -2.64 2.26 -4.70
C GLY A 33 -1.60 1.63 -3.77
N THR A 34 -0.33 1.98 -3.96
CA THR A 34 0.81 1.39 -3.22
C THR A 34 1.25 2.23 -2.02
N SER A 35 1.00 3.54 -2.03
CA SER A 35 1.58 4.51 -1.10
C SER A 35 0.56 5.33 -0.28
N ASP A 36 -0.73 5.20 -0.59
CA ASP A 36 -1.77 6.01 0.04
C ASP A 36 -2.59 5.16 1.01
N PHE A 37 -2.68 5.60 2.28
CA PHE A 37 -3.42 4.96 3.34
C PHE A 37 -4.43 5.93 3.94
N VAL A 38 -5.59 5.45 4.33
CA VAL A 38 -6.58 6.23 5.08
C VAL A 38 -6.87 5.55 6.40
N LEU A 39 -6.53 6.22 7.50
CA LEU A 39 -6.89 5.78 8.84
C LEU A 39 -8.25 6.35 9.22
N GLN A 40 -9.20 5.49 9.53
CA GLN A 40 -10.43 5.91 10.19
C GLN A 40 -10.15 6.03 11.69
N LEU A 41 -10.17 7.26 12.18
CA LEU A 41 -9.94 7.61 13.57
C LEU A 41 -11.29 7.86 14.28
N TYR A 42 -11.32 7.59 15.57
CA TYR A 42 -12.45 7.93 16.44
C TYR A 42 -11.93 8.48 17.77
N GLY A 43 -12.16 9.74 18.00
CA GLY A 43 -11.82 10.44 19.25
C GLY A 43 -13.08 10.77 20.06
N SER A 44 -12.97 10.81 21.38
CA SER A 44 -14.09 11.15 22.27
C SER A 44 -14.65 12.55 22.02
N GLU A 45 -13.78 13.51 21.74
CA GLU A 45 -14.16 14.91 21.49
C GLU A 45 -14.30 15.25 20.02
N THR A 46 -13.46 14.64 19.17
CA THR A 46 -13.39 14.95 17.74
C THR A 46 -14.29 14.07 16.87
N GLY A 47 -14.90 13.03 17.48
CA GLY A 47 -15.75 12.08 16.78
C GLY A 47 -15.00 11.27 15.72
N LYS A 48 -15.68 10.97 14.62
CA LYS A 48 -15.16 10.19 13.51
C LYS A 48 -14.43 11.09 12.53
N ASN A 49 -13.16 10.82 12.32
CA ASN A 49 -12.30 11.51 11.37
C ASN A 49 -11.60 10.52 10.43
N TYR A 50 -11.14 11.02 9.29
CA TYR A 50 -10.31 10.27 8.36
C TYR A 50 -9.01 10.99 8.12
N LEU A 51 -7.90 10.32 8.43
CA LEU A 51 -6.54 10.80 8.20
C LEU A 51 -5.98 10.08 6.99
N MET A 52 -5.84 10.79 5.87
CA MET A 52 -5.13 10.28 4.71
C MET A 52 -3.63 10.49 4.91
N ILE A 53 -2.87 9.44 4.72
CA ILE A 53 -1.42 9.39 4.75
C ILE A 53 -0.97 8.96 3.37
N SER A 54 -0.43 9.88 2.61
CA SER A 54 0.25 9.58 1.35
C SER A 54 1.75 9.66 1.57
N LEU A 55 2.45 8.54 1.37
CA LEU A 55 3.90 8.50 1.58
C LEU A 55 4.68 9.41 0.61
N SER A 56 4.02 9.89 -0.46
CA SER A 56 4.59 10.81 -1.45
C SER A 56 4.03 12.23 -1.40
N LYS A 57 2.79 12.42 -0.86
CA LYS A 57 2.03 13.68 -0.94
C LYS A 57 1.80 14.35 0.41
N GLY A 58 2.04 13.63 1.54
CA GLY A 58 1.89 14.16 2.90
C GLY A 58 0.70 13.60 3.67
N ILE A 59 0.29 14.32 4.71
CA ILE A 59 -0.77 13.93 5.64
C ILE A 59 -1.86 14.99 5.60
N ILE A 60 -3.12 14.57 5.44
CA ILE A 60 -4.30 15.46 5.43
C ILE A 60 -5.48 14.83 6.15
N PHE A 61 -6.37 15.64 6.69
CA PHE A 61 -7.73 15.21 7.00
C PHE A 61 -8.56 15.17 5.72
N TYR A 62 -9.24 14.05 5.47
CA TYR A 62 -9.79 13.69 4.18
C TYR A 62 -11.22 13.16 4.30
N ASP A 63 -12.17 13.79 3.61
CA ASP A 63 -13.59 13.39 3.57
C ASP A 63 -14.00 12.76 2.23
N GLY A 64 -13.03 12.35 1.41
CA GLY A 64 -13.29 11.78 0.09
C GLY A 64 -13.72 10.30 0.11
N GLU A 65 -13.91 9.75 -1.09
CA GLU A 65 -14.26 8.34 -1.30
C GLU A 65 -13.16 7.41 -0.77
N ARG A 66 -13.57 6.30 -0.22
CA ARG A 66 -12.69 5.26 0.34
C ARG A 66 -12.79 4.01 -0.49
N PRO A 67 -11.69 3.27 -0.67
CA PRO A 67 -11.74 1.98 -1.32
C PRO A 67 -12.71 1.03 -0.61
N ASP A 68 -13.62 0.42 -1.35
CA ASP A 68 -14.58 -0.55 -0.81
C ASP A 68 -13.89 -1.88 -0.51
N GLU A 69 -12.89 -2.25 -1.31
CA GLU A 69 -12.16 -3.49 -1.17
C GLU A 69 -10.93 -3.35 -0.25
N ALA A 70 -10.72 -4.37 0.57
CA ALA A 70 -9.56 -4.44 1.44
C ALA A 70 -8.40 -5.13 0.74
N THR A 71 -7.26 -4.44 0.61
CA THR A 71 -6.02 -5.06 0.13
C THR A 71 -5.40 -5.98 1.18
N PRO A 72 -4.56 -6.96 0.80
CA PRO A 72 -3.84 -7.80 1.77
C PRO A 72 -3.04 -6.97 2.79
N LEU A 73 -2.41 -5.89 2.35
CA LEU A 73 -1.65 -4.99 3.22
C LEU A 73 -2.57 -4.22 4.18
N SER A 74 -3.70 -3.69 3.72
CA SER A 74 -4.66 -3.03 4.61
C SER A 74 -5.25 -3.99 5.64
N MET A 75 -5.46 -5.26 5.29
CA MET A 75 -5.91 -6.30 6.23
C MET A 75 -4.83 -6.62 7.27
N LEU A 76 -3.56 -6.71 6.87
CA LEU A 76 -2.44 -6.88 7.79
C LEU A 76 -2.34 -5.70 8.77
N LEU A 77 -2.39 -4.46 8.24
CA LEU A 77 -2.35 -3.26 9.07
C LEU A 77 -3.57 -3.16 10.01
N ARG A 78 -4.76 -3.58 9.57
CA ARG A 78 -5.93 -3.69 10.47
C ARG A 78 -5.68 -4.65 11.61
N LYS A 79 -5.07 -5.82 11.35
CA LYS A 79 -4.74 -6.80 12.40
C LYS A 79 -3.78 -6.22 13.45
N ILE A 80 -2.83 -5.38 13.03
CA ILE A 80 -1.81 -4.79 13.91
C ILE A 80 -2.35 -3.55 14.64
N LEU A 81 -3.12 -2.69 13.96
CA LEU A 81 -3.41 -1.32 14.40
C LEU A 81 -4.86 -1.08 14.84
N SER A 82 -5.83 -1.95 14.47
CA SER A 82 -7.22 -1.70 14.85
C SER A 82 -7.42 -1.72 16.37
N GLU A 83 -8.31 -0.85 16.83
CA GLU A 83 -8.62 -0.62 18.24
C GLU A 83 -7.43 -0.13 19.09
N ARG A 84 -6.35 0.34 18.44
CA ARG A 84 -5.22 0.97 19.15
C ARG A 84 -5.47 2.47 19.27
N ARG A 85 -5.19 3.01 20.46
CA ARG A 85 -5.29 4.44 20.76
C ARG A 85 -3.96 5.12 20.46
N ILE A 86 -3.98 6.20 19.69
CA ILE A 86 -2.81 7.05 19.45
C ILE A 86 -2.64 7.94 20.68
N ILE A 87 -1.50 7.87 21.35
CA ILE A 87 -1.21 8.69 22.54
C ILE A 87 -0.37 9.91 22.23
N LYS A 88 0.41 9.86 21.14
CA LYS A 88 1.28 10.96 20.70
C LYS A 88 1.48 10.92 19.19
N VAL A 89 1.53 12.08 18.56
CA VAL A 89 2.01 12.26 17.19
C VAL A 89 3.10 13.33 17.18
N GLU A 90 4.23 13.03 16.54
CA GLU A 90 5.39 13.93 16.50
C GLU A 90 6.18 13.83 15.19
N GLN A 91 6.78 14.91 14.78
CA GLN A 91 7.79 14.96 13.72
C GLN A 91 9.15 14.60 14.29
N ILE A 92 9.91 13.77 13.59
CA ILE A 92 11.23 13.36 14.05
C ILE A 92 12.29 14.27 13.41
N ASN A 93 13.06 14.96 14.27
CA ASN A 93 14.24 15.76 13.91
C ASN A 93 13.96 16.80 12.79
N PHE A 94 12.76 17.38 12.78
CA PHE A 94 12.33 18.29 11.74
C PHE A 94 12.51 17.73 10.32
N ASP A 95 12.42 16.41 10.17
CA ASP A 95 12.49 15.74 8.87
C ASP A 95 11.07 15.38 8.38
N ARG A 96 10.96 14.87 7.16
CA ARG A 96 9.71 14.33 6.59
C ARG A 96 9.42 12.94 7.15
N VAL A 97 9.54 12.82 8.46
CA VAL A 97 9.28 11.61 9.24
C VAL A 97 8.30 11.94 10.35
N VAL A 98 7.15 11.28 10.34
CA VAL A 98 6.13 11.42 11.36
C VAL A 98 5.98 10.11 12.12
N LYS A 99 5.94 10.21 13.45
CA LYS A 99 5.78 9.07 14.34
C LYS A 99 4.48 9.20 15.12
N LEU A 100 3.67 8.12 15.09
CA LEU A 100 2.49 7.97 15.93
C LEU A 100 2.79 6.89 16.98
N THR A 101 2.76 7.24 18.25
CA THR A 101 2.95 6.31 19.36
C THR A 101 1.60 5.80 19.83
N LEU A 102 1.46 4.49 19.95
CA LEU A 102 0.23 3.82 20.39
C LEU A 102 0.29 3.48 21.88
N HIS A 103 -0.88 3.39 22.52
CA HIS A 103 -0.98 3.05 23.95
C HIS A 103 -0.39 1.68 24.31
N THR A 104 -0.15 0.83 23.32
CA THR A 104 0.48 -0.50 23.47
C THR A 104 2.01 -0.46 23.46
N GLY A 105 2.63 0.71 23.30
CA GLY A 105 4.08 0.87 23.10
C GLY A 105 4.55 0.68 21.67
N GLN A 106 3.67 0.24 20.76
CA GLN A 106 4.00 0.21 19.33
C GLN A 106 4.05 1.63 18.76
N GLU A 107 4.83 1.80 17.72
CA GLU A 107 4.95 3.07 16.98
C GLU A 107 4.70 2.84 15.49
N ILE A 108 4.00 3.76 14.86
CA ILE A 108 3.85 3.84 13.41
C ILE A 108 4.75 4.97 12.94
N ILE A 109 5.74 4.66 12.12
CA ILE A 109 6.69 5.62 11.58
C ILE A 109 6.45 5.76 10.08
N LEU A 110 6.23 6.99 9.67
CA LEU A 110 5.92 7.38 8.29
C LEU A 110 7.12 8.15 7.75
N GLU A 111 7.89 7.53 6.86
CA GLU A 111 8.96 8.20 6.13
C GLU A 111 8.43 8.68 4.79
N MET A 112 8.30 9.99 4.62
CA MET A 112 7.66 10.60 3.45
C MET A 112 8.67 11.27 2.53
N PHE A 113 9.71 10.53 2.17
CA PHE A 113 10.73 10.92 1.20
C PHE A 113 11.02 9.78 0.22
N ARG A 114 11.43 10.12 -1.01
CA ARG A 114 11.60 9.17 -2.14
C ARG A 114 10.29 8.45 -2.45
N ASP A 115 10.26 7.11 -2.30
CA ASP A 115 9.09 6.28 -2.53
C ASP A 115 8.26 6.08 -1.24
N GLY A 116 8.74 6.65 -0.13
CA GLY A 116 8.13 6.55 1.18
C GLY A 116 8.28 5.17 1.85
N ASN A 117 7.94 5.11 3.15
CA ASN A 117 7.89 3.84 3.90
C ASN A 117 6.96 4.00 5.10
N LEU A 118 6.09 3.02 5.33
CA LEU A 118 5.32 2.87 6.56
C LEU A 118 5.96 1.74 7.36
N ILE A 119 6.43 2.06 8.55
CA ILE A 119 7.16 1.15 9.43
C ILE A 119 6.38 1.03 10.75
N VAL A 120 6.20 -0.17 11.25
CA VAL A 120 5.65 -0.42 12.59
C VAL A 120 6.78 -0.98 13.45
N THR A 121 7.00 -0.34 14.60
CA THR A 121 7.98 -0.78 15.60
C THR A 121 7.31 -1.17 16.90
N ASN A 122 7.97 -1.99 17.68
CA ASN A 122 7.62 -2.33 19.04
C ASN A 122 8.90 -2.29 19.87
N GLU A 123 8.90 -1.49 20.96
CA GLU A 123 10.11 -1.24 21.76
C GLU A 123 11.32 -0.80 20.91
N GLY A 124 11.06 0.00 19.88
CA GLY A 124 12.05 0.50 18.94
C GLY A 124 12.59 -0.52 17.92
N LYS A 125 12.12 -1.77 17.93
CA LYS A 125 12.46 -2.80 16.93
C LYS A 125 11.40 -2.86 15.84
N ILE A 126 11.82 -2.99 14.61
CA ILE A 126 10.95 -3.06 13.42
C ILE A 126 10.22 -4.40 13.40
N GLU A 127 8.90 -4.36 13.52
CA GLU A 127 8.01 -5.52 13.34
C GLU A 127 7.58 -5.68 11.89
N PHE A 128 7.33 -4.55 11.22
CA PHE A 128 6.84 -4.50 9.84
C PHE A 128 7.38 -3.23 9.15
N ALA A 129 7.64 -3.33 7.85
CA ALA A 129 7.88 -2.19 6.96
C ALA A 129 7.30 -2.49 5.58
N THR A 130 6.71 -1.49 4.93
CA THR A 130 6.21 -1.62 3.55
C THR A 130 7.34 -1.88 2.57
N GLU A 131 8.52 -1.28 2.84
CA GLU A 131 9.74 -1.47 2.07
C GLU A 131 10.89 -1.83 3.00
N GLN A 132 11.51 -3.00 2.78
CA GLN A 132 12.74 -3.38 3.48
C GLN A 132 13.94 -2.88 2.69
N ARG A 133 14.86 -2.16 3.37
CA ARG A 133 16.03 -1.54 2.74
C ARG A 133 17.24 -1.59 3.65
N GLU A 134 18.43 -1.71 3.05
CA GLU A 134 19.70 -1.69 3.74
C GLU A 134 20.62 -0.64 3.11
N TRP A 135 21.15 0.24 3.93
CA TRP A 135 22.19 1.22 3.58
C TRP A 135 23.44 0.97 4.43
N LYS A 136 24.53 1.60 4.10
CA LYS A 136 25.80 1.44 4.82
C LYS A 136 25.66 1.68 6.34
N ASN A 137 24.86 2.67 6.74
CA ASN A 137 24.76 3.11 8.13
C ASN A 137 23.35 2.93 8.72
N ARG A 138 22.42 2.32 7.99
CA ARG A 138 21.02 2.20 8.39
C ARG A 138 20.35 0.98 7.75
N LYS A 139 19.60 0.24 8.55
CA LYS A 139 18.85 -0.93 8.07
C LYS A 139 17.38 -0.79 8.45
N ILE A 140 16.49 -1.03 7.49
CA ILE A 140 15.06 -1.20 7.73
C ILE A 140 14.72 -2.64 7.41
N LEU A 141 14.99 -3.51 8.38
CA LEU A 141 14.73 -4.95 8.30
C LEU A 141 13.98 -5.38 9.56
N LYS A 142 13.14 -6.39 9.45
CA LYS A 142 12.40 -6.94 10.60
C LYS A 142 13.38 -7.40 11.70
N GLY A 143 13.12 -6.97 12.93
CA GLY A 143 13.93 -7.27 14.12
C GLY A 143 15.06 -6.27 14.39
N GLU A 144 15.46 -5.46 13.41
CA GLU A 144 16.47 -4.40 13.60
C GLU A 144 15.88 -3.20 14.36
N LYS A 145 16.76 -2.47 15.07
CA LYS A 145 16.37 -1.22 15.73
C LYS A 145 16.13 -0.14 14.68
N TYR A 146 15.01 0.57 14.80
CA TYR A 146 14.76 1.73 13.94
C TYR A 146 15.73 2.86 14.24
N VAL A 147 16.33 3.42 13.18
CA VAL A 147 17.20 4.60 13.24
C VAL A 147 16.64 5.63 12.25
N PRO A 148 16.36 6.88 12.67
CA PRO A 148 15.86 7.92 11.76
C PRO A 148 16.94 8.31 10.71
N PRO A 149 16.51 8.88 9.56
CA PRO A 149 17.41 9.28 8.49
C PRO A 149 18.39 10.38 8.90
N SER A 150 17.90 11.37 9.63
CA SER A 150 18.71 12.45 10.21
C SER A 150 18.73 12.35 11.72
N LEU A 151 19.88 12.60 12.31
CA LEU A 151 20.05 12.73 13.77
C LEU A 151 20.12 14.19 14.21
N VAL A 152 20.11 15.14 13.27
CA VAL A 152 20.16 16.58 13.55
C VAL A 152 18.75 17.11 13.63
N ASP A 153 18.41 17.76 14.74
CA ASP A 153 17.17 18.48 14.94
C ASP A 153 17.43 19.98 15.03
N PRO A 154 17.08 20.76 14.00
CA PRO A 154 17.32 22.20 14.00
C PRO A 154 16.48 22.96 15.04
N LEU A 155 15.37 22.36 15.53
CA LEU A 155 14.55 22.94 16.60
C LEU A 155 15.29 23.02 17.94
N LEU A 156 16.30 22.16 18.14
CA LEU A 156 17.10 22.08 19.37
C LEU A 156 18.44 22.83 19.25
N MET A 157 18.78 23.34 18.05
CA MET A 157 20.06 24.01 17.84
C MET A 157 20.07 25.43 18.39
N GLY A 158 21.01 25.70 19.29
CA GLY A 158 21.33 27.04 19.73
C GLY A 158 22.26 27.79 18.79
N GLU A 159 22.56 29.07 19.12
CA GLU A 159 23.47 29.91 18.33
C GLU A 159 24.85 29.28 18.16
N THR A 160 25.40 28.69 19.23
CA THR A 160 26.73 28.08 19.24
C THR A 160 26.84 26.88 18.32
N GLU A 161 25.81 26.01 18.33
CA GLU A 161 25.74 24.84 17.45
C GLU A 161 25.62 25.28 15.98
N ILE A 162 24.77 26.28 15.68
CA ILE A 162 24.63 26.82 14.32
C ILE A 162 25.97 27.36 13.84
N ARG A 163 26.65 28.16 14.66
CA ARG A 163 27.98 28.72 14.35
C ARG A 163 28.98 27.59 14.03
N SER A 164 29.06 26.60 14.88
CA SER A 164 29.97 25.42 14.68
C SER A 164 29.69 24.69 13.36
N VAL A 165 28.41 24.50 13.02
CA VAL A 165 28.01 23.87 11.74
C VAL A 165 28.47 24.72 10.55
N LEU A 166 28.29 26.05 10.62
CA LEU A 166 28.70 26.97 9.54
C LEU A 166 30.25 26.99 9.38
N GLU A 167 30.99 27.08 10.48
CA GLU A 167 32.46 27.11 10.47
C GLU A 167 33.08 25.79 9.97
N SER A 168 32.51 24.65 10.32
CA SER A 168 33.01 23.34 9.93
C SER A 168 32.69 22.94 8.49
N SER A 169 31.79 23.67 7.81
CA SER A 169 31.36 23.34 6.45
C SER A 169 32.28 23.98 5.39
N LYS A 170 32.50 23.25 4.31
CA LYS A 170 33.18 23.75 3.09
C LYS A 170 32.20 24.11 1.97
N ALA A 171 30.90 23.90 2.22
CA ALA A 171 29.84 24.15 1.25
C ALA A 171 29.35 25.60 1.31
N SER A 172 28.46 25.98 0.39
CA SER A 172 27.80 27.29 0.44
C SER A 172 26.84 27.39 1.63
N ALA A 173 26.42 28.61 1.95
CA ALA A 173 25.46 28.91 3.00
C ALA A 173 24.18 28.06 2.85
N VAL A 174 23.55 28.13 1.68
CA VAL A 174 22.32 27.39 1.41
C VAL A 174 22.49 25.88 1.52
N GLN A 175 23.58 25.33 0.98
CA GLN A 175 23.83 23.88 1.06
C GLN A 175 24.06 23.43 2.50
N THR A 176 24.76 24.26 3.30
CA THR A 176 25.01 23.95 4.71
C THR A 176 23.74 23.98 5.53
N LEU A 177 22.93 25.03 5.40
CA LEU A 177 21.64 25.13 6.10
C LEU A 177 20.69 23.99 5.66
N ALA A 178 20.59 23.72 4.36
CA ALA A 178 19.72 22.70 3.82
C ALA A 178 20.07 21.28 4.30
N THR A 179 21.38 20.94 4.34
CA THR A 179 21.81 19.54 4.56
C THR A 179 22.34 19.27 5.96
N ARG A 180 23.11 20.20 6.55
CA ARG A 180 23.71 20.00 7.88
C ARG A 180 22.80 20.47 9.02
N MET A 181 21.95 21.47 8.76
CA MET A 181 20.89 21.85 9.69
C MET A 181 19.54 21.16 9.38
N ASN A 182 19.48 20.32 8.34
CA ASN A 182 18.28 19.59 7.95
C ASN A 182 17.05 20.46 7.63
N LEU A 183 17.25 21.71 7.18
CA LEU A 183 16.14 22.62 6.85
C LEU A 183 15.48 22.29 5.51
N GLY A 184 16.22 21.63 4.59
CA GLY A 184 15.82 21.51 3.19
C GLY A 184 16.13 22.74 2.37
N GLY A 185 16.10 22.61 1.03
CA GLY A 185 16.54 23.68 0.12
C GLY A 185 15.68 24.92 0.18
N ASP A 186 14.35 24.74 0.06
CA ASP A 186 13.40 25.85 -0.03
C ASP A 186 13.40 26.74 1.22
N ILE A 187 13.46 26.11 2.41
CA ILE A 187 13.50 26.85 3.69
C ILE A 187 14.86 27.51 3.90
N ALA A 188 15.95 26.86 3.50
CA ALA A 188 17.28 27.46 3.56
C ALA A 188 17.39 28.71 2.65
N GLU A 189 16.83 28.64 1.43
CA GLU A 189 16.79 29.80 0.51
C GLU A 189 15.92 30.92 1.07
N GLU A 190 14.73 30.60 1.56
CA GLU A 190 13.81 31.56 2.14
C GLU A 190 14.45 32.29 3.35
N LEU A 191 15.07 31.54 4.26
CA LEU A 191 15.73 32.07 5.44
C LEU A 191 16.83 33.04 5.05
N LEU A 192 17.75 32.63 4.17
CA LEU A 192 18.86 33.50 3.72
C LEU A 192 18.36 34.74 3.00
N TYR A 193 17.31 34.62 2.17
CA TYR A 193 16.68 35.76 1.51
C TYR A 193 16.11 36.78 2.51
N ARG A 194 15.38 36.29 3.53
CA ARG A 194 14.77 37.18 4.56
C ARG A 194 15.80 37.96 5.36
N ILE A 195 16.96 37.35 5.63
CA ILE A 195 18.06 38.05 6.33
C ILE A 195 19.04 38.77 5.38
N ASN A 196 18.71 38.80 4.07
CA ASN A 196 19.50 39.47 3.03
C ASN A 196 20.96 38.97 2.96
N ILE A 197 21.14 37.64 2.94
CA ILE A 197 22.43 36.96 2.76
C ILE A 197 22.43 36.22 1.43
N ASP A 198 23.51 36.42 0.62
CA ASP A 198 23.65 35.66 -0.62
C ASP A 198 23.84 34.15 -0.32
N LYS A 199 22.94 33.34 -0.88
CA LYS A 199 22.91 31.89 -0.69
C LYS A 199 24.15 31.17 -1.19
N ALA A 200 24.91 31.77 -2.10
CA ALA A 200 26.13 31.21 -2.68
C ALA A 200 27.38 31.43 -1.84
N LEU A 201 27.35 32.36 -0.87
CA LEU A 201 28.48 32.62 0.01
C LEU A 201 28.97 31.36 0.69
N PRO A 202 30.29 31.22 0.90
CA PRO A 202 30.84 30.16 1.74
C PRO A 202 30.25 30.21 3.16
N SER A 203 29.80 29.08 3.69
CA SER A 203 29.12 29.05 5.00
C SER A 203 29.96 29.64 6.14
N ARG A 204 31.28 29.51 6.07
CA ARG A 204 32.21 30.09 7.08
C ARG A 204 32.14 31.61 7.17
N GLU A 205 31.89 32.28 6.03
CA GLU A 205 31.82 33.75 5.98
C GLU A 205 30.59 34.27 6.69
N ILE A 206 29.54 33.46 6.83
CA ILE A 206 28.31 33.83 7.52
C ILE A 206 28.21 33.26 8.95
N SER A 207 29.29 32.70 9.51
CA SER A 207 29.26 32.11 10.86
C SER A 207 28.94 33.13 11.95
N GLY A 208 29.28 34.41 11.74
CA GLY A 208 28.90 35.54 12.60
C GLY A 208 27.40 35.83 12.63
N GLU A 209 26.64 35.35 11.63
CA GLU A 209 25.20 35.58 11.49
C GLU A 209 24.34 34.53 12.19
N SER A 210 24.96 33.60 12.93
CA SER A 210 24.30 32.46 13.59
C SER A 210 23.08 32.86 14.43
N LYS A 211 23.14 34.00 15.12
CA LYS A 211 22.00 34.53 15.87
C LYS A 211 20.84 34.94 14.95
N ARG A 212 21.13 35.71 13.88
CA ARG A 212 20.11 36.14 12.92
C ARG A 212 19.46 34.95 12.21
N ILE A 213 20.27 33.93 11.87
CA ILE A 213 19.79 32.68 11.28
C ILE A 213 18.82 31.97 12.23
N ARG A 214 19.17 31.83 13.51
CA ARG A 214 18.29 31.25 14.52
C ARG A 214 17.00 32.03 14.72
N ASP A 215 17.12 33.34 14.87
CA ASP A 215 15.98 34.20 15.14
C ASP A 215 15.00 34.23 13.95
N GLU A 216 15.50 34.27 12.70
CA GLU A 216 14.67 34.19 11.50
C GLU A 216 14.05 32.78 11.33
N PHE A 217 14.78 31.73 11.62
CA PHE A 217 14.20 30.38 11.61
C PHE A 217 13.03 30.27 12.60
N SER A 218 13.17 30.83 13.79
CA SER A 218 12.08 30.91 14.77
C SER A 218 10.89 31.73 14.26
N SER A 219 11.14 32.81 13.51
CA SER A 219 10.09 33.62 12.87
C SER A 219 9.33 32.81 11.79
N ILE A 220 10.05 32.08 10.97
CA ILE A 220 9.48 31.16 9.95
C ILE A 220 8.59 30.10 10.60
N LEU A 221 9.03 29.51 11.69
CA LEU A 221 8.23 28.53 12.44
C LEU A 221 6.95 29.15 12.99
N ALA A 222 7.05 30.34 13.60
CA ALA A 222 5.88 31.07 14.13
C ALA A 222 4.87 31.44 13.03
N GLU A 223 5.35 31.83 11.84
CA GLU A 223 4.48 32.07 10.67
C GLU A 223 3.77 30.78 10.23
N ALA A 224 4.49 29.65 10.17
CA ALA A 224 3.92 28.37 9.80
C ALA A 224 2.86 27.86 10.80
N GLU A 225 2.99 28.19 12.09
CA GLU A 225 2.00 27.86 13.14
C GLU A 225 0.67 28.61 12.98
N LEU A 226 0.60 29.66 12.17
CA LEU A 226 -0.66 30.35 11.85
C LEU A 226 -1.64 29.45 11.08
N GLY A 227 -1.14 28.35 10.48
CA GLY A 227 -1.94 27.33 9.83
C GLY A 227 -2.59 27.76 8.51
N LYS A 228 -2.01 28.75 7.83
CA LYS A 228 -2.41 29.19 6.49
C LYS A 228 -1.72 28.34 5.41
N GLY A 229 -2.28 28.34 4.20
CA GLY A 229 -1.65 27.76 3.00
C GLY A 229 -1.46 28.83 1.92
N TYR A 230 -0.27 28.89 1.34
CA TYR A 230 0.07 29.81 0.25
C TYR A 230 0.42 29.01 -0.99
N PHE A 231 -0.41 29.09 -2.02
CA PHE A 231 -0.20 28.38 -3.27
C PHE A 231 0.42 29.29 -4.34
N PHE A 232 1.50 28.80 -4.96
CA PHE A 232 2.24 29.45 -6.03
C PHE A 232 2.11 28.62 -7.31
N GLU A 233 1.17 28.99 -8.18
CA GLU A 233 0.79 28.19 -9.35
C GLU A 233 1.95 27.94 -10.30
N LYS A 234 2.75 28.97 -10.63
CA LYS A 234 3.89 28.84 -11.55
C LYS A 234 4.95 27.84 -11.09
N GLN A 235 5.16 27.74 -9.78
CA GLN A 235 6.10 26.81 -9.15
C GLN A 235 5.44 25.47 -8.82
N ASN A 236 4.11 25.40 -8.93
CA ASN A 236 3.30 24.30 -8.43
C ASN A 236 3.69 23.94 -6.98
N LEU A 237 3.75 24.94 -6.13
CA LEU A 237 4.20 24.86 -4.74
C LEU A 237 3.09 25.33 -3.80
N LEU A 238 2.75 24.51 -2.83
CA LEU A 238 1.99 24.91 -1.64
C LEU A 238 2.96 25.01 -0.46
N SER A 239 2.88 26.09 0.32
CA SER A 239 3.73 26.33 1.50
C SER A 239 2.89 26.81 2.68
N PRO A 240 3.24 26.49 3.94
CA PRO A 240 2.57 27.03 5.12
C PRO A 240 2.97 28.49 5.43
N ILE A 241 3.92 29.03 4.70
CA ILE A 241 4.39 30.41 4.80
C ILE A 241 4.43 31.08 3.44
N GLU A 242 4.44 32.41 3.43
CA GLU A 242 4.71 33.17 2.21
C GLU A 242 6.19 33.07 1.82
N MET A 243 6.48 32.50 0.64
CA MET A 243 7.85 32.29 0.14
C MET A 243 8.35 33.56 -0.57
N LYS A 244 8.92 34.49 0.19
CA LYS A 244 9.37 35.83 -0.30
C LYS A 244 10.55 35.74 -1.28
N HIS A 245 11.40 34.72 -1.16
CA HIS A 245 12.52 34.51 -2.07
C HIS A 245 12.08 34.25 -3.51
N LEU A 246 10.84 33.79 -3.73
CA LEU A 246 10.27 33.61 -5.07
C LEU A 246 10.01 34.95 -5.78
N GLN A 247 9.96 36.06 -5.06
CA GLN A 247 9.68 37.41 -5.57
C GLN A 247 8.37 37.51 -6.38
N ILE A 248 7.40 36.65 -6.06
CA ILE A 248 6.05 36.62 -6.62
C ILE A 248 5.03 36.45 -5.51
N LEU A 249 3.84 36.98 -5.74
CA LEU A 249 2.74 36.77 -4.81
C LEU A 249 2.13 35.37 -4.99
N PRO A 250 1.62 34.76 -3.91
CA PRO A 250 0.87 33.50 -4.03
C PRO A 250 -0.40 33.72 -4.89
N THR A 251 -0.73 32.75 -5.72
CA THR A 251 -1.93 32.79 -6.57
C THR A 251 -3.21 32.60 -5.73
N THR A 252 -3.11 31.78 -4.69
CA THR A 252 -4.22 31.51 -3.77
C THR A 252 -3.69 31.47 -2.34
N ILE A 253 -4.44 32.06 -1.40
CA ILE A 253 -4.18 31.98 0.03
C ILE A 253 -5.35 31.26 0.68
N TYR A 254 -5.06 30.10 1.30
CA TYR A 254 -6.02 29.34 2.07
C TYR A 254 -5.98 29.78 3.54
N GLY A 255 -7.15 30.01 4.12
CA GLY A 255 -7.27 30.33 5.55
C GLY A 255 -6.92 29.16 6.47
N ASP A 256 -6.98 27.95 5.94
CA ASP A 256 -6.66 26.68 6.62
C ASP A 256 -5.70 25.86 5.77
N LEU A 257 -4.58 25.43 6.36
CA LEU A 257 -3.53 24.67 5.68
C LEU A 257 -4.05 23.34 5.14
N ASN A 258 -4.91 22.64 5.90
CA ASN A 258 -5.46 21.35 5.46
C ASN A 258 -6.36 21.52 4.23
N GLU A 259 -7.14 22.59 4.16
CA GLU A 259 -7.91 22.92 2.94
C GLU A 259 -6.99 23.07 1.73
N GLY A 260 -5.94 23.89 1.88
CA GLY A 260 -4.93 24.08 0.83
C GLY A 260 -4.26 22.77 0.42
N MET A 261 -3.89 21.93 1.36
CA MET A 261 -3.28 20.61 1.09
C MET A 261 -4.25 19.66 0.39
N VAL A 262 -5.53 19.64 0.76
CA VAL A 262 -6.57 18.83 0.10
C VAL A 262 -6.77 19.28 -1.34
N ASP A 263 -6.89 20.58 -1.57
CA ASP A 263 -7.03 21.14 -2.91
C ASP A 263 -5.80 20.86 -3.78
N PHE A 264 -4.61 21.07 -3.23
CA PHE A 264 -3.35 20.82 -3.90
C PHE A 264 -3.20 19.35 -4.33
N ILE A 265 -3.51 18.40 -3.44
CA ILE A 265 -3.44 16.95 -3.74
C ILE A 265 -4.47 16.55 -4.80
N LYS A 266 -5.67 17.12 -4.78
CA LYS A 266 -6.74 16.79 -5.74
C LYS A 266 -6.49 17.36 -7.13
N ASN A 267 -6.06 18.61 -7.21
CA ASN A 267 -6.11 19.41 -8.44
C ASN A 267 -4.73 19.71 -9.04
N HIS A 268 -3.68 19.78 -8.21
CA HIS A 268 -2.36 20.25 -8.60
C HIS A 268 -1.26 19.18 -8.47
N PHE A 269 -1.53 18.12 -7.72
CA PHE A 269 -0.58 17.03 -7.66
C PHE A 269 -0.71 16.17 -8.93
N PRO A 270 0.39 15.88 -9.64
CA PRO A 270 0.33 15.03 -10.83
C PRO A 270 -0.37 13.71 -10.50
N LYS A 271 -1.39 13.36 -11.27
CA LYS A 271 -1.97 12.01 -11.22
C LYS A 271 -0.94 11.05 -11.79
N GLU A 272 -0.07 10.54 -10.93
CA GLU A 272 0.81 9.44 -11.32
C GLU A 272 -0.07 8.22 -11.57
N SER A 273 0.01 7.68 -12.77
CA SER A 273 -0.55 6.37 -13.04
C SER A 273 0.28 5.32 -12.27
N ASP A 274 -0.33 4.22 -11.84
CA ASP A 274 0.41 3.09 -11.26
C ASP A 274 1.51 2.60 -12.23
N GLU A 275 1.34 2.81 -13.54
CA GLU A 275 2.32 2.56 -14.59
C GLU A 275 3.58 3.43 -14.48
N ASP A 276 3.45 4.72 -14.15
CA ASP A 276 4.60 5.63 -13.99
C ASP A 276 5.44 5.27 -12.77
N HIS A 277 4.79 4.85 -11.68
CA HIS A 277 5.49 4.39 -10.47
C HIS A 277 6.23 3.07 -10.72
N LEU A 278 5.58 2.12 -11.38
CA LEU A 278 6.14 0.83 -11.75
C LEU A 278 7.30 0.99 -12.74
N SER A 279 7.16 1.85 -13.74
CA SER A 279 8.21 2.14 -14.73
C SER A 279 9.46 2.72 -14.07
N ARG A 280 9.32 3.69 -13.16
CA ARG A 280 10.46 4.24 -12.40
C ARG A 280 11.11 3.20 -11.48
N ARG A 281 10.31 2.35 -10.86
CA ARG A 281 10.82 1.25 -10.03
C ARG A 281 11.65 0.28 -10.87
N LEU A 282 11.16 -0.11 -12.05
CA LEU A 282 11.88 -0.97 -12.99
C LEU A 282 13.20 -0.33 -13.47
N GLU A 283 13.18 0.96 -13.79
CA GLU A 283 14.37 1.70 -14.19
C GLU A 283 15.41 1.76 -13.07
N SER A 284 14.98 2.03 -11.83
CA SER A 284 15.85 2.02 -10.66
C SER A 284 16.47 0.63 -10.40
N MET A 285 15.67 -0.44 -10.56
CA MET A 285 16.15 -1.82 -10.43
C MET A 285 17.16 -2.17 -11.53
N LYS A 286 16.91 -1.80 -12.78
CA LYS A 286 17.84 -2.00 -13.91
C LYS A 286 19.17 -1.29 -13.66
N LYS A 287 19.14 -0.05 -13.17
CA LYS A 287 20.34 0.70 -12.79
C LYS A 287 21.13 0.00 -11.69
N SER A 288 20.46 -0.50 -10.66
CA SER A 288 21.09 -1.25 -9.56
C SER A 288 21.75 -2.54 -10.04
N ILE A 289 21.13 -3.26 -10.98
CA ILE A 289 21.71 -4.45 -11.59
C ILE A 289 23.02 -4.11 -12.32
N GLU A 290 23.04 -3.00 -13.05
CA GLU A 290 24.24 -2.59 -13.78
C GLU A 290 25.40 -2.25 -12.81
N GLU A 291 25.09 -1.54 -11.74
CA GLU A 291 26.07 -1.28 -10.67
C GLU A 291 26.60 -2.58 -10.02
N PHE A 292 25.73 -3.56 -9.79
CA PHE A 292 26.12 -4.87 -9.26
C PHE A 292 26.97 -5.66 -10.24
N LYS A 293 26.69 -5.60 -11.54
CA LYS A 293 27.52 -6.22 -12.59
C LYS A 293 28.93 -5.63 -12.60
N ILE A 294 29.06 -4.31 -12.55
CA ILE A 294 30.36 -3.62 -12.49
C ILE A 294 31.14 -4.05 -11.25
N LYS A 295 30.50 -4.07 -10.07
CA LYS A 295 31.15 -4.52 -8.83
C LYS A 295 31.58 -5.98 -8.91
N ARG A 296 30.71 -6.86 -9.44
CA ARG A 296 31.01 -8.29 -9.64
C ARG A 296 32.23 -8.48 -10.54
N SER A 297 32.29 -7.77 -11.69
CA SER A 297 33.43 -7.83 -12.61
C SER A 297 34.71 -7.44 -11.90
N ARG A 298 34.71 -6.29 -11.21
CA ARG A 298 35.87 -5.78 -10.45
C ARG A 298 36.37 -6.80 -9.42
N TYR A 299 35.47 -7.43 -8.65
CA TYR A 299 35.88 -8.45 -7.67
C TYR A 299 36.38 -9.72 -8.36
N THR A 300 35.77 -10.15 -9.45
CA THR A 300 36.24 -11.31 -10.21
C THR A 300 37.65 -11.06 -10.80
N GLU A 301 37.88 -9.89 -11.36
CA GLU A 301 39.18 -9.50 -11.95
C GLU A 301 40.27 -9.39 -10.90
N ALA A 302 39.98 -8.79 -9.73
CA ALA A 302 40.93 -8.74 -8.61
C ALA A 302 41.28 -10.13 -8.11
N GLY A 303 40.31 -11.02 -7.91
CA GLY A 303 40.55 -12.41 -7.52
C GLY A 303 41.40 -13.18 -8.54
N LYS A 304 41.12 -13.00 -9.85
CA LYS A 304 41.92 -13.58 -10.93
C LYS A 304 43.35 -13.03 -10.96
N ALA A 305 43.54 -11.72 -10.77
CA ALA A 305 44.85 -11.10 -10.72
C ALA A 305 45.71 -11.64 -9.57
N ILE A 306 45.10 -11.86 -8.40
CA ILE A 306 45.78 -12.47 -7.25
C ILE A 306 46.15 -13.94 -7.56
N MET A 307 45.26 -14.71 -8.17
CA MET A 307 45.48 -16.12 -8.49
C MET A 307 46.50 -16.34 -9.62
N ALA A 308 46.68 -15.34 -10.51
CA ALA A 308 47.61 -15.44 -11.61
C ALA A 308 49.09 -15.53 -11.16
N ASP A 309 49.43 -15.00 -9.97
CA ASP A 309 50.80 -15.03 -9.45
C ASP A 309 50.81 -15.14 -7.91
N VAL A 310 50.24 -16.24 -7.41
CA VAL A 310 50.09 -16.53 -5.96
C VAL A 310 51.41 -16.42 -5.22
N SER A 311 52.48 -17.03 -5.78
CA SER A 311 53.81 -17.08 -5.13
C SER A 311 54.41 -15.69 -4.95
N ARG A 312 54.26 -14.82 -5.94
CA ARG A 312 54.75 -13.43 -5.89
C ARG A 312 53.96 -12.61 -4.89
N ILE A 313 52.63 -12.74 -4.89
CA ILE A 313 51.77 -12.01 -3.97
C ILE A 313 51.98 -12.47 -2.54
N ASP A 314 52.15 -13.76 -2.28
CA ASP A 314 52.55 -14.26 -0.96
C ASP A 314 53.89 -13.71 -0.50
N GLY A 315 54.87 -13.56 -1.43
CA GLY A 315 56.12 -12.90 -1.18
C GLY A 315 55.95 -11.44 -0.75
N ILE A 316 55.09 -10.70 -1.45
CA ILE A 316 54.78 -9.29 -1.17
C ILE A 316 54.05 -9.16 0.18
N ILE A 317 53.06 -9.98 0.48
CA ILE A 317 52.36 -10.00 1.76
C ILE A 317 53.35 -10.20 2.92
N ARG A 318 54.23 -11.20 2.79
CA ARG A 318 55.28 -11.46 3.81
C ARG A 318 56.23 -10.27 3.96
N GLN A 319 56.65 -9.63 2.87
CA GLN A 319 57.53 -8.49 2.88
C GLN A 319 56.86 -7.26 3.54
N MET A 320 55.63 -6.97 3.20
CA MET A 320 54.85 -5.90 3.82
C MET A 320 54.56 -6.15 5.30
N SER A 321 54.23 -7.39 5.67
CA SER A 321 54.01 -7.78 7.06
C SER A 321 55.29 -7.61 7.91
N ARG A 322 56.49 -7.98 7.37
CA ARG A 322 57.78 -7.74 8.02
C ARG A 322 58.09 -6.25 8.17
N SER A 323 57.84 -5.44 7.11
CA SER A 323 58.03 -3.99 7.16
C SER A 323 57.14 -3.36 8.23
N PHE A 324 55.89 -3.77 8.31
CA PHE A 324 54.96 -3.30 9.35
C PHE A 324 55.42 -3.71 10.76
N SER A 325 55.84 -4.96 10.94
CA SER A 325 56.31 -5.46 12.24
C SER A 325 57.62 -4.76 12.72
N SER A 326 58.45 -4.32 11.79
CA SER A 326 59.75 -3.66 12.12
C SER A 326 59.61 -2.13 12.30
N SER A 327 58.77 -1.46 11.51
CA SER A 327 58.67 0.00 11.48
C SER A 327 57.31 0.55 11.99
N GLY A 328 56.33 -0.32 12.21
CA GLY A 328 54.95 0.07 12.56
C GLY A 328 54.23 0.81 11.43
N LYS A 329 54.79 0.89 10.21
CA LYS A 329 54.28 1.68 9.08
C LYS A 329 54.44 0.92 7.77
N ILE A 330 53.54 1.22 6.84
CA ILE A 330 53.68 0.97 5.40
C ILE A 330 53.36 2.30 4.71
N ASP A 331 54.36 2.88 4.04
CA ASP A 331 54.20 4.23 3.49
C ASP A 331 53.48 4.22 2.16
N LYS A 332 52.60 5.21 1.97
CA LYS A 332 51.90 5.44 0.70
C LYS A 332 52.92 5.77 -0.40
N GLY A 333 52.78 5.13 -1.55
CA GLY A 333 53.65 5.30 -2.71
C GLY A 333 54.83 4.31 -2.73
N GLN A 334 55.11 3.58 -1.64
CA GLN A 334 56.14 2.53 -1.61
C GLN A 334 55.79 1.42 -2.62
N ILE A 335 56.85 0.86 -3.25
CA ILE A 335 56.71 -0.20 -4.25
C ILE A 335 57.31 -1.49 -3.72
N TYR A 336 56.53 -2.56 -3.68
CA TYR A 336 56.94 -3.90 -3.35
C TYR A 336 56.79 -4.79 -4.59
N SER A 337 57.93 -5.20 -5.18
CA SER A 337 57.95 -6.07 -6.38
C SER A 337 56.99 -5.65 -7.48
N GLY A 338 56.90 -4.33 -7.77
CA GLY A 338 56.01 -3.78 -8.81
C GLY A 338 54.60 -3.42 -8.36
N PHE A 339 54.25 -3.64 -7.10
CA PHE A 339 52.98 -3.23 -6.50
C PHE A 339 53.15 -1.93 -5.72
N ARG A 340 52.44 -0.89 -6.10
CA ARG A 340 52.48 0.42 -5.43
C ARG A 340 51.40 0.50 -4.34
N VAL A 341 51.81 0.85 -3.14
CA VAL A 341 50.90 1.08 -2.02
C VAL A 341 50.13 2.36 -2.23
N LYS A 342 48.80 2.28 -2.24
CA LYS A 342 47.87 3.42 -2.28
C LYS A 342 47.42 3.86 -0.90
N SER A 343 47.08 2.90 -0.03
CA SER A 343 46.71 3.15 1.36
C SER A 343 46.96 1.92 2.23
N PHE A 344 47.09 2.13 3.54
CA PHE A 344 47.19 1.07 4.52
C PHE A 344 46.29 1.39 5.71
N ASP A 345 45.50 0.42 6.15
CA ASP A 345 44.72 0.44 7.38
C ASP A 345 45.40 -0.44 8.43
N PRO A 346 46.13 0.15 9.40
CA PRO A 346 46.86 -0.61 10.41
C PRO A 346 45.95 -1.43 11.33
N ALA A 347 44.73 -0.91 11.63
CA ALA A 347 43.79 -1.57 12.54
C ALA A 347 43.22 -2.87 11.94
N LYS A 348 43.04 -2.90 10.63
CA LYS A 348 42.52 -4.07 9.89
C LYS A 348 43.60 -4.86 9.21
N ARG A 349 44.86 -4.35 9.21
CA ARG A 349 46.00 -4.89 8.49
C ARG A 349 45.69 -5.12 6.99
N ILE A 350 44.95 -4.17 6.38
CA ILE A 350 44.60 -4.19 4.96
C ILE A 350 45.41 -3.14 4.23
N VAL A 351 46.10 -3.54 3.19
CA VAL A 351 46.83 -2.66 2.27
C VAL A 351 46.12 -2.61 0.94
N THR A 352 45.85 -1.41 0.42
CA THR A 352 45.40 -1.21 -0.96
C THR A 352 46.64 -1.05 -1.86
N VAL A 353 46.77 -1.90 -2.85
CA VAL A 353 47.85 -1.88 -3.81
C VAL A 353 47.36 -1.66 -5.22
N GLU A 354 48.23 -1.07 -6.05
CA GLU A 354 48.02 -0.92 -7.49
C GLU A 354 49.10 -1.68 -8.26
N ALA A 355 48.67 -2.52 -9.20
CA ALA A 355 49.54 -3.19 -10.13
C ALA A 355 48.87 -3.27 -11.51
N SER A 356 49.62 -2.97 -12.59
CA SER A 356 49.13 -3.01 -13.98
C SER A 356 47.80 -2.25 -14.21
N GLY A 357 47.62 -1.11 -13.50
CA GLY A 357 46.41 -0.29 -13.60
C GLY A 357 45.20 -0.80 -12.82
N GLN A 358 45.33 -1.88 -12.07
CA GLN A 358 44.29 -2.42 -11.21
C GLN A 358 44.61 -2.17 -9.73
N GLU A 359 43.57 -1.73 -8.99
CA GLU A 359 43.65 -1.57 -7.55
C GLU A 359 42.89 -2.69 -6.84
N PHE A 360 43.51 -3.28 -5.82
CA PHE A 360 42.90 -4.28 -4.94
C PHE A 360 43.49 -4.25 -3.53
N GLU A 361 42.73 -4.77 -2.60
CA GLU A 361 43.10 -4.84 -1.17
C GLU A 361 43.69 -6.19 -0.86
N LEU A 362 44.74 -6.22 -0.06
CA LEU A 362 45.35 -7.42 0.50
C LEU A 362 45.30 -7.35 2.02
N ASN A 363 44.74 -8.35 2.66
CA ASN A 363 44.85 -8.54 4.09
C ASN A 363 46.18 -9.24 4.38
N LEU A 364 47.04 -8.59 5.17
CA LEU A 364 48.38 -9.06 5.48
C LEU A 364 48.43 -10.28 6.40
N ASP A 365 47.32 -10.62 7.07
CA ASP A 365 47.21 -11.80 7.92
C ASP A 365 46.76 -13.05 7.15
N ARG A 366 46.54 -12.91 5.84
CA ARG A 366 46.02 -13.96 4.97
C ARG A 366 47.00 -14.27 3.85
N THR A 367 46.97 -15.52 3.37
CA THR A 367 47.71 -15.89 2.16
C THR A 367 47.09 -15.27 0.91
N ALA A 368 47.82 -15.24 -0.20
CA ALA A 368 47.30 -14.80 -1.49
C ALA A 368 46.02 -15.59 -1.89
N GLY A 369 46.05 -16.91 -1.70
CA GLY A 369 44.90 -17.76 -1.98
C GLY A 369 43.66 -17.41 -1.14
N GLN A 370 43.86 -17.12 0.15
CA GLN A 370 42.75 -16.69 1.03
C GLN A 370 42.24 -15.29 0.64
N ASN A 371 43.09 -14.35 0.30
CA ASN A 371 42.70 -13.04 -0.23
C ASN A 371 41.90 -13.18 -1.53
N ALA A 372 42.35 -14.04 -2.46
CA ALA A 372 41.61 -14.31 -3.69
C ALA A 372 40.24 -14.94 -3.43
N SER A 373 40.16 -15.88 -2.48
CA SER A 373 38.86 -16.48 -2.09
C SER A 373 37.88 -15.44 -1.61
N ASP A 374 38.29 -14.48 -0.77
CA ASP A 374 37.41 -13.38 -0.32
C ASP A 374 36.85 -12.56 -1.50
N TYR A 375 37.67 -12.33 -2.52
CA TYR A 375 37.21 -11.65 -3.73
C TYR A 375 36.19 -12.46 -4.52
N PHE A 376 36.42 -13.78 -4.68
CA PHE A 376 35.45 -14.65 -5.35
C PHE A 376 34.15 -14.79 -4.55
N ASP A 377 34.19 -14.86 -3.23
CA ASP A 377 33.02 -14.91 -2.38
C ASP A 377 32.17 -13.62 -2.50
N ARG A 378 32.82 -12.45 -2.49
CA ARG A 378 32.16 -11.17 -2.78
C ARG A 378 31.56 -11.15 -4.18
N SER A 379 32.26 -11.65 -5.19
CA SER A 379 31.74 -11.76 -6.56
C SER A 379 30.50 -12.65 -6.62
N LYS A 380 30.49 -13.79 -5.91
CA LYS A 380 29.35 -14.71 -5.80
C LYS A 380 28.15 -14.06 -5.10
N GLU A 381 28.40 -13.26 -4.07
CA GLU A 381 27.37 -12.49 -3.38
C GLU A 381 26.67 -11.51 -4.35
N PHE A 382 27.46 -10.76 -5.17
CA PHE A 382 26.89 -9.86 -6.17
C PHE A 382 26.16 -10.63 -7.28
N LYS A 383 26.61 -11.83 -7.66
CA LYS A 383 25.88 -12.70 -8.58
C LYS A 383 24.48 -13.03 -8.04
N SER A 384 24.39 -13.43 -6.78
CA SER A 384 23.11 -13.72 -6.12
C SER A 384 22.19 -12.48 -6.04
N LYS A 385 22.77 -11.30 -5.75
CA LYS A 385 22.03 -10.02 -5.75
C LYS A 385 21.46 -9.67 -7.14
N ILE A 386 22.23 -9.92 -8.20
CA ILE A 386 21.78 -9.73 -9.60
C ILE A 386 20.61 -10.69 -9.92
N GLU A 387 20.77 -11.98 -9.60
CA GLU A 387 19.73 -12.99 -9.86
C GLU A 387 18.44 -12.66 -9.10
N GLY A 388 18.54 -12.26 -7.84
CA GLY A 388 17.39 -11.82 -7.04
C GLY A 388 16.70 -10.58 -7.61
N ALA A 389 17.47 -9.58 -8.05
CA ALA A 389 16.93 -8.37 -8.67
C ALA A 389 16.29 -8.64 -10.04
N MET A 390 16.86 -9.54 -10.85
CA MET A 390 16.27 -9.95 -12.13
C MET A 390 14.94 -10.66 -11.93
N LYS A 391 14.86 -11.57 -10.96
CA LYS A 391 13.60 -12.24 -10.61
C LYS A 391 12.54 -11.24 -10.14
N ALA A 392 12.92 -10.26 -9.33
CA ALA A 392 12.00 -9.22 -8.88
C ALA A 392 11.50 -8.32 -10.04
N ILE A 393 12.33 -8.09 -11.08
CA ILE A 393 11.91 -7.41 -12.32
C ILE A 393 10.88 -8.27 -13.05
N GLU A 394 11.16 -9.57 -13.27
CA GLU A 394 10.21 -10.47 -13.95
C GLU A 394 8.85 -10.54 -13.23
N ASP A 395 8.86 -10.61 -11.91
CA ASP A 395 7.63 -10.62 -11.11
C ASP A 395 6.88 -9.28 -11.21
N THR A 396 7.61 -8.17 -11.28
CA THR A 396 7.05 -6.83 -11.48
C THR A 396 6.49 -6.66 -12.90
N ASP A 397 7.23 -7.08 -13.93
CA ASP A 397 6.78 -7.05 -15.33
C ASP A 397 5.52 -7.92 -15.54
N ARG A 398 5.44 -9.08 -14.91
CA ARG A 398 4.22 -9.92 -14.92
C ARG A 398 3.04 -9.23 -14.23
N ALA A 399 3.28 -8.47 -13.17
CA ALA A 399 2.25 -7.68 -12.50
C ALA A 399 1.79 -6.52 -13.40
N VAL A 400 2.73 -5.84 -14.08
CA VAL A 400 2.43 -4.79 -15.07
C VAL A 400 1.62 -5.33 -16.24
N MET A 401 2.02 -6.49 -16.81
CA MET A 401 1.28 -7.11 -17.91
C MET A 401 -0.13 -7.57 -17.51
N LYS A 402 -0.32 -7.98 -16.25
CA LYS A 402 -1.66 -8.27 -15.71
C LYS A 402 -2.50 -7.00 -15.51
N GLN A 403 -1.88 -5.87 -15.19
CA GLN A 403 -2.55 -4.57 -15.03
C GLN A 403 -2.73 -3.83 -16.37
N ALA A 404 -1.85 -4.03 -17.36
CA ALA A 404 -1.93 -3.44 -18.69
C ALA A 404 -2.99 -4.09 -19.61
N GLN A 405 -3.61 -5.19 -19.20
CA GLN A 405 -4.92 -5.54 -19.78
C GLN A 405 -5.86 -4.40 -19.40
N PRO A 406 -6.57 -3.78 -20.38
CA PRO A 406 -7.41 -2.64 -20.09
C PRO A 406 -8.35 -3.05 -18.97
N VAL A 407 -8.15 -2.46 -17.79
CA VAL A 407 -9.13 -2.53 -16.70
C VAL A 407 -10.37 -1.90 -17.29
N LYS A 408 -11.25 -2.73 -17.84
CA LYS A 408 -12.62 -2.31 -18.11
C LYS A 408 -13.07 -1.69 -16.79
N LYS A 409 -13.34 -0.38 -16.81
CA LYS A 409 -13.82 0.36 -15.62
C LYS A 409 -14.81 -0.55 -14.95
N ALA A 410 -14.53 -0.97 -13.72
CA ALA A 410 -15.42 -1.83 -12.97
C ALA A 410 -16.77 -1.15 -12.96
N ARG A 411 -17.76 -1.76 -13.63
CA ARG A 411 -19.09 -1.21 -13.72
C ARG A 411 -19.64 -1.02 -12.31
N ARG A 412 -20.37 0.02 -12.08
CA ARG A 412 -21.06 0.23 -10.81
C ARG A 412 -22.06 -0.92 -10.63
N ARG A 413 -21.78 -1.80 -9.65
CA ARG A 413 -22.66 -2.94 -9.35
C ARG A 413 -23.99 -2.42 -8.79
N GLU A 414 -25.07 -3.05 -9.18
CA GLU A 414 -26.37 -2.83 -8.56
C GLU A 414 -26.38 -3.36 -7.13
N TRP A 415 -27.19 -2.78 -6.25
CA TRP A 415 -27.22 -3.15 -4.83
C TRP A 415 -27.58 -4.63 -4.60
N PHE A 416 -28.42 -5.21 -5.48
CA PHE A 416 -28.87 -6.59 -5.40
C PHE A 416 -27.81 -7.60 -5.82
N GLU A 417 -26.80 -7.23 -6.57
CA GLU A 417 -25.71 -8.12 -7.00
C GLU A 417 -24.82 -8.61 -5.83
N THR A 418 -24.98 -8.02 -4.65
CA THR A 418 -24.36 -8.53 -3.42
C THR A 418 -25.00 -9.82 -2.91
N TYR A 419 -26.17 -10.18 -3.45
CA TYR A 419 -26.94 -11.39 -3.17
C TYR A 419 -26.93 -12.32 -4.39
N HIS A 420 -27.46 -13.54 -4.26
CA HIS A 420 -27.94 -14.27 -5.42
C HIS A 420 -29.23 -13.59 -5.90
N TRP A 421 -29.39 -13.43 -7.18
CA TRP A 421 -30.50 -12.66 -7.70
C TRP A 421 -30.91 -13.09 -9.11
N PHE A 422 -32.16 -12.85 -9.45
CA PHE A 422 -32.65 -12.89 -10.81
C PHE A 422 -33.90 -12.01 -10.95
N VAL A 423 -34.32 -11.74 -12.19
CA VAL A 423 -35.59 -11.13 -12.51
C VAL A 423 -36.49 -12.23 -13.06
N SER A 424 -37.66 -12.41 -12.46
CA SER A 424 -38.63 -13.45 -12.84
C SER A 424 -39.20 -13.24 -14.25
N SER A 425 -39.86 -14.26 -14.79
CA SER A 425 -40.55 -14.18 -16.07
C SER A 425 -41.64 -13.09 -16.10
N GLU A 426 -42.20 -12.73 -14.95
CA GLU A 426 -43.21 -11.66 -14.78
C GLU A 426 -42.57 -10.30 -14.39
N GLY A 427 -41.21 -10.19 -14.35
CA GLY A 427 -40.49 -8.93 -14.13
C GLY A 427 -40.19 -8.59 -12.67
N PHE A 428 -40.43 -9.47 -11.71
CA PHE A 428 -40.13 -9.24 -10.30
C PHE A 428 -38.67 -9.55 -9.96
N LEU A 429 -38.02 -8.66 -9.22
CA LEU A 429 -36.70 -8.91 -8.68
C LEU A 429 -36.75 -9.92 -7.52
N VAL A 430 -36.02 -11.00 -7.63
CA VAL A 430 -35.85 -12.00 -6.59
C VAL A 430 -34.41 -11.96 -6.07
N ILE A 431 -34.23 -11.89 -4.75
CA ILE A 431 -32.93 -11.88 -4.09
C ILE A 431 -32.84 -13.00 -3.07
N ALA A 432 -31.68 -13.66 -2.98
CA ALA A 432 -31.43 -14.75 -2.04
C ALA A 432 -30.06 -14.61 -1.36
N GLY A 433 -29.97 -14.98 -0.09
CA GLY A 433 -28.73 -14.86 0.68
C GLY A 433 -27.65 -15.83 0.24
N ARG A 434 -26.40 -15.40 0.34
CA ARG A 434 -25.22 -16.23 0.02
C ARG A 434 -24.64 -16.96 1.24
N ASP A 435 -24.92 -16.42 2.43
CA ASP A 435 -24.45 -16.93 3.72
C ASP A 435 -25.38 -16.48 4.87
N ALA A 436 -25.09 -16.91 6.09
CA ALA A 436 -25.89 -16.57 7.27
C ALA A 436 -26.00 -15.06 7.51
N LYS A 437 -24.95 -14.27 7.21
CA LYS A 437 -24.96 -12.81 7.39
C LYS A 437 -25.83 -12.13 6.34
N SER A 438 -25.76 -12.56 5.10
CA SER A 438 -26.59 -12.04 4.02
C SER A 438 -28.05 -12.46 4.19
N ASN A 439 -28.35 -13.69 4.65
CA ASN A 439 -29.70 -14.11 5.05
C ASN A 439 -30.30 -13.20 6.12
N GLU A 440 -29.51 -12.88 7.16
CA GLU A 440 -29.91 -11.95 8.21
C GLU A 440 -30.22 -10.55 7.65
N LYS A 441 -29.34 -10.07 6.74
CA LYS A 441 -29.45 -8.73 6.14
C LYS A 441 -30.64 -8.62 5.20
N ILE A 442 -30.92 -9.66 4.39
CA ILE A 442 -32.07 -9.69 3.48
C ILE A 442 -33.38 -9.51 4.26
N VAL A 443 -33.60 -10.30 5.29
CA VAL A 443 -34.88 -10.22 6.02
C VAL A 443 -34.97 -8.92 6.81
N LYS A 444 -33.92 -8.46 7.49
CA LYS A 444 -33.95 -7.23 8.28
C LYS A 444 -34.06 -5.94 7.47
N ARG A 445 -33.49 -5.90 6.26
CA ARG A 445 -33.37 -4.65 5.49
C ARG A 445 -34.20 -4.62 4.21
N HIS A 446 -34.43 -5.78 3.61
CA HIS A 446 -35.00 -5.87 2.27
C HIS A 446 -36.36 -6.56 2.24
N LEU A 447 -36.79 -7.26 3.30
CA LEU A 447 -38.16 -7.79 3.38
C LEU A 447 -39.10 -6.68 3.87
N LYS A 448 -40.03 -6.26 3.02
CA LYS A 448 -41.06 -5.25 3.29
C LYS A 448 -42.44 -5.93 3.38
N ASP A 449 -43.43 -5.21 3.89
CA ASP A 449 -44.78 -5.75 4.17
C ASP A 449 -45.51 -6.28 2.92
N HIS A 450 -45.12 -5.78 1.73
CA HIS A 450 -45.72 -6.19 0.46
C HIS A 450 -44.92 -7.29 -0.25
N ASP A 451 -43.70 -7.59 0.21
CA ASP A 451 -42.85 -8.61 -0.39
C ASP A 451 -43.34 -10.02 -0.06
N ILE A 452 -42.71 -11.02 -0.67
CA ILE A 452 -42.97 -12.43 -0.35
C ILE A 452 -41.66 -13.07 0.10
N TYR A 453 -41.72 -13.79 1.20
CA TYR A 453 -40.62 -14.58 1.72
C TYR A 453 -40.72 -16.02 1.20
N VAL A 454 -39.57 -16.55 0.75
CA VAL A 454 -39.45 -17.90 0.21
C VAL A 454 -38.31 -18.65 0.92
N HIS A 455 -38.52 -19.93 1.19
CA HIS A 455 -37.49 -20.79 1.75
C HIS A 455 -37.67 -22.25 1.33
N ALA A 456 -36.56 -22.95 1.05
CA ALA A 456 -36.63 -24.38 0.75
C ALA A 456 -36.58 -25.23 2.01
N GLU A 457 -37.26 -26.37 1.99
CA GLU A 457 -37.22 -27.39 3.05
C GLU A 457 -35.96 -28.28 2.95
N VAL A 458 -34.84 -27.62 2.71
CA VAL A 458 -33.51 -28.26 2.60
C VAL A 458 -32.55 -27.50 3.49
N TYR A 459 -31.75 -28.24 4.24
CA TYR A 459 -30.72 -27.61 5.09
C TYR A 459 -29.77 -26.75 4.27
N GLY A 460 -29.49 -25.55 4.77
CA GLY A 460 -28.61 -24.59 4.10
C GLY A 460 -29.28 -23.82 2.96
N ALA A 461 -30.60 -23.87 2.85
CA ALA A 461 -31.33 -23.03 1.92
C ALA A 461 -31.19 -21.54 2.27
N PRO A 462 -31.14 -20.64 1.28
CA PRO A 462 -31.08 -19.21 1.51
C PRO A 462 -32.45 -18.65 1.94
N SER A 463 -32.45 -17.57 2.72
CA SER A 463 -33.60 -16.69 2.81
C SER A 463 -33.77 -15.96 1.48
N THR A 464 -34.88 -16.20 0.80
CA THR A 464 -35.18 -15.62 -0.51
C THR A 464 -36.36 -14.66 -0.40
N VAL A 465 -36.30 -13.53 -1.09
CA VAL A 465 -37.34 -12.50 -1.07
C VAL A 465 -37.70 -12.09 -2.49
N ILE A 466 -38.98 -12.12 -2.82
CA ILE A 466 -39.51 -11.52 -4.03
C ILE A 466 -39.85 -10.07 -3.71
N LYS A 467 -39.23 -9.14 -4.42
CA LYS A 467 -39.48 -7.71 -4.26
C LYS A 467 -40.72 -7.30 -5.02
N VAL A 468 -41.70 -6.77 -4.29
CA VAL A 468 -42.95 -6.29 -4.85
C VAL A 468 -42.94 -4.76 -4.83
N GLU A 469 -42.87 -4.17 -6.01
CA GLU A 469 -42.93 -2.72 -6.19
C GLU A 469 -44.22 -2.33 -6.89
N GLY A 470 -44.96 -1.40 -6.31
CA GLY A 470 -46.27 -0.98 -6.82
C GLY A 470 -47.43 -1.89 -6.40
N GLU A 471 -48.51 -1.88 -7.19
CA GLU A 471 -49.78 -2.60 -6.89
C GLU A 471 -49.82 -4.03 -7.46
N ASN A 472 -48.89 -4.38 -8.38
CA ASN A 472 -48.87 -5.69 -9.01
C ASN A 472 -48.36 -6.76 -8.04
N GLN A 473 -49.11 -7.85 -7.90
CA GLN A 473 -48.71 -9.02 -7.12
C GLN A 473 -48.09 -10.06 -8.02
N PRO A 474 -47.07 -10.79 -7.55
CA PRO A 474 -46.44 -11.87 -8.32
C PRO A 474 -47.40 -13.02 -8.55
N GLY A 475 -47.46 -13.50 -9.77
CA GLY A 475 -48.26 -14.65 -10.15
C GLY A 475 -47.60 -15.98 -9.78
N ASP A 476 -48.29 -17.08 -10.15
CA ASP A 476 -47.81 -18.45 -9.86
C ASP A 476 -46.45 -18.75 -10.48
N SER A 477 -46.14 -18.19 -11.66
CA SER A 477 -44.84 -18.35 -12.33
C SER A 477 -43.72 -17.78 -11.48
N THR A 478 -43.81 -16.54 -11.00
CA THR A 478 -42.79 -15.92 -10.14
C THR A 478 -42.63 -16.65 -8.81
N LEU A 479 -43.75 -17.07 -8.18
CA LEU A 479 -43.71 -17.81 -6.92
C LEU A 479 -42.99 -19.16 -7.07
N ARG A 480 -43.27 -19.88 -8.15
CA ARG A 480 -42.63 -21.15 -8.48
C ARG A 480 -41.17 -20.96 -8.82
N GLU A 481 -40.81 -19.97 -9.63
CA GLU A 481 -39.41 -19.62 -9.94
C GLU A 481 -38.60 -19.29 -8.69
N ALA A 482 -39.12 -18.47 -7.79
CA ALA A 482 -38.42 -18.12 -6.55
C ALA A 482 -38.24 -19.32 -5.61
N CYS A 483 -39.25 -20.20 -5.55
CA CYS A 483 -39.15 -21.46 -4.82
C CYS A 483 -38.08 -22.39 -5.42
N ASN A 484 -38.05 -22.53 -6.75
CA ASN A 484 -37.03 -23.32 -7.44
C ASN A 484 -35.63 -22.74 -7.21
N PHE A 485 -35.46 -21.42 -7.31
CA PHE A 485 -34.20 -20.74 -7.02
C PHE A 485 -33.72 -21.01 -5.59
N SER A 486 -34.59 -20.94 -4.60
CA SER A 486 -34.27 -21.25 -3.21
C SER A 486 -33.79 -22.69 -3.01
N VAL A 487 -34.38 -23.66 -3.73
CA VAL A 487 -33.93 -25.06 -3.71
C VAL A 487 -32.57 -25.21 -4.37
N ALA A 488 -32.37 -24.63 -5.55
CA ALA A 488 -31.12 -24.72 -6.30
C ALA A 488 -29.91 -24.12 -5.56
N PHE A 489 -30.11 -23.05 -4.78
CA PHE A 489 -29.07 -22.43 -3.96
C PHE A 489 -28.95 -23.00 -2.54
N SER A 490 -29.56 -24.16 -2.29
CA SER A 490 -29.42 -24.94 -1.06
C SER A 490 -28.33 -26.02 -1.17
N ARG A 491 -28.17 -26.80 -0.11
CA ARG A 491 -27.30 -28.00 -0.17
C ARG A 491 -27.81 -29.11 -1.08
N ALA A 492 -29.04 -29.04 -1.56
CA ALA A 492 -29.59 -30.00 -2.52
C ALA A 492 -28.76 -30.03 -3.81
N TRP A 493 -28.30 -28.88 -4.32
CA TRP A 493 -27.44 -28.80 -5.49
C TRP A 493 -26.11 -29.55 -5.30
N SER A 494 -25.41 -29.27 -4.20
CA SER A 494 -24.13 -29.94 -3.90
C SER A 494 -24.28 -31.41 -3.57
N ALA A 495 -25.47 -31.85 -3.15
CA ALA A 495 -25.78 -33.25 -2.93
C ALA A 495 -26.21 -33.98 -4.21
N GLY A 496 -26.31 -33.30 -5.36
CA GLY A 496 -26.69 -33.87 -6.64
C GLY A 496 -28.15 -34.35 -6.70
N LEU A 497 -29.04 -33.76 -5.90
CA LEU A 497 -30.46 -34.11 -5.93
C LEU A 497 -31.08 -33.64 -7.26
N SER A 498 -32.09 -34.35 -7.74
CA SER A 498 -32.81 -34.05 -8.98
C SER A 498 -33.95 -33.04 -8.77
N SER A 499 -34.50 -32.96 -7.58
CA SER A 499 -35.60 -32.06 -7.24
C SER A 499 -35.61 -31.75 -5.74
N GLY A 500 -36.44 -30.76 -5.34
CA GLY A 500 -36.64 -30.39 -3.95
C GLY A 500 -37.98 -29.70 -3.69
N THR A 501 -38.25 -29.39 -2.43
CA THR A 501 -39.49 -28.75 -1.98
C THR A 501 -39.16 -27.38 -1.36
N ALA A 502 -39.96 -26.37 -1.72
CA ALA A 502 -39.88 -25.05 -1.11
C ALA A 502 -41.30 -24.48 -0.85
N TYR A 503 -41.34 -23.46 -0.07
CA TYR A 503 -42.59 -22.77 0.24
C TYR A 503 -42.42 -21.26 0.25
N TRP A 504 -43.53 -20.56 0.10
CA TRP A 504 -43.58 -19.12 0.30
C TRP A 504 -44.59 -18.75 1.40
N VAL A 505 -44.34 -17.59 2.02
CA VAL A 505 -45.17 -17.02 3.08
C VAL A 505 -45.15 -15.51 3.02
N LEU A 506 -46.11 -14.87 3.70
CA LEU A 506 -46.12 -13.41 3.87
C LEU A 506 -45.09 -12.95 4.90
N PRO A 507 -44.56 -11.72 4.83
CA PRO A 507 -43.60 -11.17 5.76
C PRO A 507 -44.03 -11.24 7.23
N SER A 508 -45.31 -11.06 7.52
CA SER A 508 -45.91 -11.14 8.87
C SER A 508 -45.73 -12.52 9.53
N GLN A 509 -45.49 -13.57 8.74
CA GLN A 509 -45.24 -14.92 9.22
C GLN A 509 -43.79 -15.20 9.60
N VAL A 510 -42.84 -14.28 9.26
CA VAL A 510 -41.41 -14.43 9.48
C VAL A 510 -40.98 -13.68 10.73
N SER A 511 -40.41 -14.39 11.71
CA SER A 511 -40.05 -13.82 12.99
C SER A 511 -38.70 -14.33 13.48
N LYS A 512 -38.05 -13.55 14.35
CA LYS A 512 -36.87 -13.97 15.14
C LYS A 512 -37.19 -14.26 16.59
N THR A 513 -38.45 -14.16 17.00
CA THR A 513 -38.84 -14.41 18.38
C THR A 513 -38.99 -15.91 18.63
N PRO A 514 -38.09 -16.55 19.36
CA PRO A 514 -38.18 -17.98 19.67
C PRO A 514 -39.35 -18.25 20.68
N GLU A 515 -39.87 -19.46 20.67
CA GLU A 515 -40.66 -19.95 21.80
C GLU A 515 -39.76 -20.31 22.98
N SER A 516 -40.36 -20.46 24.17
CA SER A 516 -39.59 -20.75 25.39
C SER A 516 -38.74 -22.00 25.20
N GLY A 517 -37.41 -21.85 25.25
CA GLY A 517 -36.43 -22.94 25.11
C GLY A 517 -35.80 -23.10 23.73
N GLU A 518 -36.18 -22.29 22.71
CA GLU A 518 -35.57 -22.34 21.37
C GLU A 518 -34.49 -21.27 21.23
N PHE A 519 -33.40 -21.59 20.51
CA PHE A 519 -32.33 -20.65 20.13
C PHE A 519 -32.28 -20.48 18.62
N VAL A 520 -32.41 -19.25 18.15
CA VAL A 520 -32.36 -18.92 16.71
C VAL A 520 -30.99 -18.37 16.35
N THR A 521 -30.23 -19.14 15.59
CA THR A 521 -28.90 -18.74 15.12
C THR A 521 -28.93 -17.57 14.12
N THR A 522 -27.79 -16.92 13.91
CA THR A 522 -27.67 -15.87 12.89
C THR A 522 -28.02 -16.42 11.51
N GLY A 523 -28.90 -15.73 10.79
CA GLY A 523 -29.35 -16.11 9.44
C GLY A 523 -30.52 -17.10 9.38
N SER A 524 -30.95 -17.65 10.55
CA SER A 524 -32.14 -18.50 10.64
C SER A 524 -33.36 -17.67 11.07
N TRP A 525 -34.54 -18.04 10.56
CA TRP A 525 -35.81 -17.39 10.81
C TRP A 525 -36.89 -18.41 11.13
N ILE A 526 -37.80 -18.05 12.00
CA ILE A 526 -38.96 -18.86 12.36
C ILE A 526 -40.12 -18.44 11.46
N VAL A 527 -40.72 -19.41 10.80
CA VAL A 527 -41.90 -19.21 9.95
C VAL A 527 -43.13 -19.82 10.63
N ARG A 528 -44.11 -18.99 10.93
CA ARG A 528 -45.37 -19.38 11.60
C ARG A 528 -46.57 -19.32 10.65
N GLY A 529 -47.56 -20.14 10.96
CA GLY A 529 -48.79 -20.20 10.19
C GLY A 529 -48.74 -21.09 8.96
N LYS A 530 -49.70 -20.91 8.05
CA LYS A 530 -49.84 -21.74 6.84
C LYS A 530 -48.72 -21.43 5.85
N ARG A 531 -48.02 -22.46 5.36
CA ARG A 531 -47.03 -22.39 4.29
C ARG A 531 -47.65 -22.83 2.98
N ASN A 532 -47.28 -22.15 1.89
CA ASN A 532 -47.75 -22.48 0.55
C ASN A 532 -46.61 -23.21 -0.18
N TYR A 533 -46.79 -24.51 -0.39
CA TYR A 533 -45.73 -25.40 -0.89
C TYR A 533 -45.77 -25.57 -2.39
N TYR A 534 -44.53 -25.70 -2.96
CA TYR A 534 -44.27 -26.28 -4.27
C TYR A 534 -43.38 -27.49 -4.08
N PHE A 535 -43.83 -28.62 -4.64
CA PHE A 535 -43.16 -29.91 -4.57
C PHE A 535 -42.45 -30.20 -5.88
N ASP A 536 -41.48 -31.12 -5.85
CA ASP A 536 -40.75 -31.66 -7.03
C ASP A 536 -40.19 -30.56 -7.95
N LEU A 537 -39.68 -29.48 -7.36
CA LEU A 537 -39.03 -28.39 -8.08
C LEU A 537 -37.70 -28.90 -8.70
N PRO A 538 -37.48 -28.79 -10.03
CA PRO A 538 -36.32 -29.35 -10.70
C PRO A 538 -35.03 -28.61 -10.34
N MET A 539 -33.89 -29.29 -10.45
CA MET A 539 -32.56 -28.70 -10.26
C MET A 539 -31.96 -28.20 -11.57
N ASP A 540 -32.69 -27.33 -12.23
CA ASP A 540 -32.29 -26.69 -13.49
C ASP A 540 -32.08 -25.22 -13.29
N LEU A 541 -30.96 -24.70 -13.79
CA LEU A 541 -30.68 -23.25 -13.82
C LEU A 541 -30.15 -22.86 -15.20
N TYR A 542 -30.49 -21.66 -15.60
CA TYR A 542 -30.09 -21.05 -16.85
C TYR A 542 -29.27 -19.79 -16.57
N ILE A 543 -28.22 -19.56 -17.35
CA ILE A 543 -27.42 -18.34 -17.27
C ILE A 543 -27.62 -17.58 -18.56
N SER A 544 -28.07 -16.34 -18.44
CA SER A 544 -28.32 -15.42 -19.55
C SER A 544 -27.75 -14.04 -19.23
N MET A 545 -27.77 -13.16 -20.23
CA MET A 545 -27.37 -11.75 -20.05
C MET A 545 -28.61 -10.90 -19.81
N TYR A 546 -28.62 -10.15 -18.72
CA TYR A 546 -29.66 -9.21 -18.34
C TYR A 546 -29.18 -7.77 -18.55
N GLU A 547 -30.01 -6.92 -19.15
CA GLU A 547 -29.70 -5.51 -19.33
C GLU A 547 -30.16 -4.69 -18.11
N SER A 548 -29.20 -4.11 -17.39
CA SER A 548 -29.45 -3.18 -16.31
C SER A 548 -28.81 -1.84 -16.61
N ARG A 549 -29.62 -0.79 -16.73
CA ARG A 549 -29.19 0.60 -17.01
C ARG A 549 -28.19 0.72 -18.18
N GLY A 550 -28.48 0.01 -19.26
CA GLY A 550 -27.65 0.02 -20.48
C GLY A 550 -26.37 -0.83 -20.38
N THR A 551 -26.23 -1.64 -19.31
CA THR A 551 -25.11 -2.56 -19.14
C THR A 551 -25.62 -4.00 -19.09
N MET A 552 -25.00 -4.89 -19.89
CA MET A 552 -25.31 -6.31 -19.86
C MET A 552 -24.59 -6.98 -18.70
N ILE A 553 -25.32 -7.66 -17.82
CA ILE A 553 -24.79 -8.38 -16.66
C ILE A 553 -25.27 -9.84 -16.66
N PRO A 554 -24.42 -10.81 -16.22
CA PRO A 554 -24.84 -12.20 -16.17
C PRO A 554 -25.88 -12.41 -15.07
N MET A 555 -26.96 -13.09 -15.41
CA MET A 555 -28.05 -13.45 -14.52
C MET A 555 -28.24 -14.97 -14.53
N ILE A 556 -28.45 -15.57 -13.37
CA ILE A 556 -28.78 -16.98 -13.23
C ILE A 556 -30.21 -17.11 -12.74
N HIS A 557 -31.01 -17.89 -13.43
CA HIS A 557 -32.44 -18.02 -13.17
C HIS A 557 -32.96 -19.45 -13.42
N PRO A 558 -34.09 -19.87 -12.83
CA PRO A 558 -34.56 -21.24 -12.87
C PRO A 558 -35.46 -21.58 -14.08
N THR A 559 -35.79 -20.60 -14.92
CA THR A 559 -36.74 -20.79 -16.02
C THR A 559 -36.08 -20.54 -17.36
N PHE A 560 -36.37 -21.37 -18.35
CA PHE A 560 -35.89 -21.13 -19.71
C PHE A 560 -36.45 -19.82 -20.24
N PRO A 561 -35.63 -18.88 -20.69
CA PRO A 561 -36.11 -17.61 -21.18
C PRO A 561 -36.80 -17.77 -22.53
N GLU A 562 -38.12 -17.52 -22.57
CA GLU A 562 -38.86 -17.46 -23.80
C GLU A 562 -38.55 -16.16 -24.56
N GLY A 563 -37.92 -16.28 -25.73
CA GLY A 563 -37.84 -15.21 -26.73
C GLY A 563 -36.63 -14.25 -26.59
N LYS A 564 -36.01 -13.97 -27.71
CA LYS A 564 -35.05 -12.94 -28.11
C LYS A 564 -33.55 -13.19 -28.03
N ASN A 565 -33.01 -14.18 -27.32
CA ASN A 565 -31.58 -14.48 -27.36
C ASN A 565 -31.26 -15.97 -27.24
N GLY A 566 -31.91 -16.82 -28.06
CA GLY A 566 -31.79 -18.29 -27.99
C GLY A 566 -30.37 -18.87 -28.02
N ASP A 567 -29.41 -18.17 -28.64
CA ASP A 567 -28.04 -18.66 -28.82
C ASP A 567 -27.06 -18.31 -27.69
N ARG A 568 -27.49 -17.60 -26.65
CA ARG A 568 -26.63 -17.13 -25.56
C ARG A 568 -27.09 -17.55 -24.15
N ASN A 569 -27.97 -18.54 -24.06
CA ASN A 569 -28.37 -19.09 -22.77
C ASN A 569 -27.59 -20.38 -22.51
N VAL A 570 -27.10 -20.55 -21.28
CA VAL A 570 -26.38 -21.74 -20.87
C VAL A 570 -27.16 -22.45 -19.78
N HIS A 571 -27.55 -23.70 -20.04
CA HIS A 571 -28.27 -24.56 -19.10
C HIS A 571 -27.25 -25.30 -18.21
N ILE A 572 -27.47 -25.30 -16.90
CA ILE A 572 -26.66 -26.03 -15.93
C ILE A 572 -27.54 -26.86 -14.98
N VAL A 573 -27.00 -28.01 -14.61
CA VAL A 573 -27.59 -28.92 -13.62
C VAL A 573 -26.52 -29.37 -12.62
N PRO A 574 -26.89 -29.95 -11.47
CA PRO A 574 -25.92 -30.56 -10.55
C PRO A 574 -24.99 -31.53 -11.28
N GLY A 575 -23.71 -31.53 -10.96
CA GLY A 575 -22.70 -32.38 -11.62
C GLY A 575 -21.34 -32.35 -10.94
N ASP A 576 -20.35 -33.00 -11.56
CA ASP A 576 -19.06 -33.24 -10.94
C ASP A 576 -17.98 -32.21 -11.30
N MET A 577 -18.24 -31.33 -12.27
CA MET A 577 -17.27 -30.34 -12.66
C MET A 577 -17.13 -29.29 -11.57
N LYS A 578 -15.88 -28.96 -11.24
CA LYS A 578 -15.57 -27.91 -10.25
C LYS A 578 -16.05 -26.54 -10.74
N ARG A 579 -16.54 -25.73 -9.81
CA ARG A 579 -17.06 -24.37 -10.04
C ARG A 579 -16.19 -23.53 -10.99
N GLN A 580 -14.87 -23.55 -10.81
CA GLN A 580 -13.93 -22.82 -11.66
C GLN A 580 -13.86 -23.32 -13.10
N GLN A 581 -14.06 -24.60 -13.33
CA GLN A 581 -14.08 -25.19 -14.67
C GLN A 581 -15.36 -24.82 -15.41
N VAL A 582 -16.51 -25.00 -14.74
CA VAL A 582 -17.82 -24.59 -15.26
C VAL A 582 -17.86 -23.09 -15.56
N ALA A 583 -17.35 -22.25 -14.63
CA ALA A 583 -17.28 -20.82 -14.85
C ALA A 583 -16.45 -20.45 -16.08
N GLY A 584 -15.31 -21.13 -16.30
CA GLY A 584 -14.46 -20.89 -17.47
C GLY A 584 -15.14 -21.29 -18.80
N GLU A 585 -15.90 -22.38 -18.79
CA GLU A 585 -16.65 -22.83 -19.98
C GLU A 585 -17.78 -21.85 -20.33
N ILE A 586 -18.58 -21.47 -19.33
CA ILE A 586 -19.69 -20.54 -19.52
C ILE A 586 -19.19 -19.16 -19.93
N ALA A 587 -18.14 -18.66 -19.28
CA ALA A 587 -17.52 -17.36 -19.60
C ALA A 587 -17.07 -17.30 -21.07
N LYS A 588 -16.52 -18.40 -21.58
CA LYS A 588 -16.12 -18.53 -23.00
C LYS A 588 -17.32 -18.50 -23.94
N ARG A 589 -18.43 -19.18 -23.60
CA ARG A 589 -19.67 -19.21 -24.40
C ARG A 589 -20.35 -17.83 -24.43
N LEU A 590 -20.36 -17.12 -23.31
CA LEU A 590 -21.01 -15.81 -23.18
C LEU A 590 -20.12 -14.62 -23.54
N GLY A 591 -18.80 -14.82 -23.66
CA GLY A 591 -17.83 -13.74 -23.99
C GLY A 591 -17.62 -12.74 -22.85
N ILE A 592 -17.68 -13.19 -21.60
CA ILE A 592 -17.53 -12.37 -20.38
C ILE A 592 -16.42 -12.91 -19.48
N GLU A 593 -16.07 -12.15 -18.43
CA GLU A 593 -15.02 -12.55 -17.49
C GLU A 593 -15.47 -13.74 -16.62
N LYS A 594 -14.55 -14.68 -16.39
CA LYS A 594 -14.79 -15.88 -15.60
C LYS A 594 -15.25 -15.59 -14.18
N GLU A 595 -14.71 -14.55 -13.57
CA GLU A 595 -14.99 -14.11 -12.20
C GLU A 595 -16.45 -13.67 -12.04
N GLU A 596 -17.05 -13.08 -13.06
CA GLU A 596 -18.47 -12.70 -13.06
C GLU A 596 -19.38 -13.93 -13.01
N ILE A 597 -19.06 -14.98 -13.75
CA ILE A 597 -19.79 -16.24 -13.71
C ILE A 597 -19.55 -16.99 -12.41
N GLU A 598 -18.29 -17.10 -11.97
CA GLU A 598 -17.97 -17.79 -10.73
C GLU A 598 -18.76 -17.24 -9.54
N GLY A 599 -18.99 -15.92 -9.50
CA GLY A 599 -19.74 -15.24 -8.45
C GLY A 599 -21.23 -15.59 -8.37
N ILE A 600 -21.87 -16.02 -9.45
CA ILE A 600 -23.31 -16.29 -9.51
C ILE A 600 -23.68 -17.79 -9.47
N LEU A 601 -22.73 -18.71 -9.68
CA LEU A 601 -23.00 -20.16 -9.68
C LEU A 601 -23.51 -20.67 -8.32
N PRO A 602 -24.32 -21.74 -8.30
CA PRO A 602 -24.79 -22.39 -7.08
C PRO A 602 -23.64 -23.10 -6.32
N PRO A 603 -23.87 -23.48 -5.04
CA PRO A 603 -22.87 -24.18 -4.25
C PRO A 603 -22.66 -25.61 -4.75
N GLY A 604 -21.38 -26.02 -4.94
CA GLY A 604 -21.05 -27.37 -5.37
C GLY A 604 -20.61 -27.46 -6.83
N GLY A 605 -20.56 -28.69 -7.35
CA GLY A 605 -20.25 -28.95 -8.74
C GLY A 605 -21.48 -28.80 -9.64
N SER A 606 -21.22 -28.48 -10.91
CA SER A 606 -22.29 -28.36 -11.93
C SER A 606 -21.84 -29.02 -13.22
N ARG A 607 -22.78 -29.27 -14.09
CA ARG A 607 -22.58 -29.75 -15.48
C ARG A 607 -23.35 -28.83 -16.41
N VAL A 608 -22.69 -28.40 -17.49
CA VAL A 608 -23.35 -27.68 -18.58
C VAL A 608 -24.11 -28.73 -19.42
N VAL A 609 -25.36 -28.40 -19.74
CA VAL A 609 -26.21 -29.23 -20.62
C VAL A 609 -26.28 -28.50 -21.96
N ASP A 610 -26.00 -29.21 -23.06
CA ASP A 610 -26.07 -28.67 -24.43
C ASP A 610 -27.49 -28.63 -24.95
#